data_1531ae38a992d00e4fdb10ddbdf1fbd9
#
_entry.id   1531ae38a992d00e4fdb10ddbdf1fbd9
#
_cell.length_a   1.000
_cell.length_b   1.000
_cell.length_c   1.000
_cell.angle_alpha   90.00
_cell.angle_beta   90.00
_cell.angle_gamma   90.00
#
_symmetry.space_group_name_H-M   'P 1'
#
loop_
_entity.id
_entity.type
_entity.pdbx_description
1 polymer ?
#
loop_
_entity_poly.entity_id
_entity_poly.type
_entity_poly.pdbx_seq_one_letter_code
_entity_poly.pdbx_strand_id
1 'polypeptide(L)'
;APNHWIKRQTLTNEERYITTAIKSQESKIFEIKNRAASKEYEIFCELRILVSEKTKEIRAIAKSIASLDALLGLALAAIENNFIQPKMIPIDDMDLNLTQVQEGRNPIVEQLLDENKFIPNDIVFNKNQSLIILTGPNASGKSCFIRQIGLIQILAQTGSFVPASNATIKV
;
A
#
# COMPACT_ATOMS: atom_id res chain seq x y z
N ALA A 1 10.24 -53.88 40.21
CA ALA A 1 9.74 -53.98 38.85
C ALA A 1 10.12 -55.33 38.25
N PRO A 2 9.30 -55.94 37.38
CA PRO A 2 9.65 -57.20 36.70
C PRO A 2 10.92 -57.08 35.90
N ASN A 3 11.74 -58.15 35.83
CA ASN A 3 13.09 -58.16 35.24
C ASN A 3 13.11 -57.82 33.74
N HIS A 4 11.97 -57.78 33.02
CA HIS A 4 11.85 -57.44 31.62
C HIS A 4 11.45 -55.98 31.36
N TRP A 5 11.31 -55.15 32.42
CA TRP A 5 11.01 -53.74 32.31
C TRP A 5 12.29 -52.94 32.30
N ILE A 6 12.44 -52.03 31.35
CA ILE A 6 13.59 -51.15 31.21
C ILE A 6 13.27 -49.82 31.88
N LYS A 7 14.05 -49.41 32.87
CA LYS A 7 13.90 -48.12 33.53
C LYS A 7 14.28 -47.01 32.56
N ARG A 8 13.36 -46.04 32.41
CA ARG A 8 13.54 -44.90 31.49
C ARG A 8 13.87 -43.59 32.20
N GLN A 9 13.24 -43.35 33.34
CA GLN A 9 13.43 -42.10 34.09
C GLN A 9 13.07 -42.31 35.56
N THR A 10 13.84 -41.68 36.46
CA THR A 10 13.53 -41.58 37.88
C THR A 10 13.09 -40.16 38.13
N LEU A 11 11.90 -39.96 38.71
CA LEU A 11 11.34 -38.70 39.18
C LEU A 11 11.33 -38.76 40.73
N THR A 12 11.10 -37.62 41.40
CA THR A 12 11.20 -37.50 42.86
C THR A 12 10.28 -38.50 43.59
N ASN A 13 9.09 -38.81 43.03
CA ASN A 13 8.12 -39.72 43.62
C ASN A 13 7.65 -40.83 42.71
N GLU A 14 8.22 -40.99 41.49
CA GLU A 14 7.80 -41.95 40.49
C GLU A 14 8.98 -42.49 39.70
N GLU A 15 8.86 -43.74 39.30
CA GLU A 15 9.79 -44.35 38.35
C GLU A 15 9.05 -44.78 37.06
N ARG A 16 9.56 -44.37 35.92
CA ARG A 16 9.00 -44.73 34.62
C ARG A 16 9.74 -45.87 34.00
N TYR A 17 9.01 -46.89 33.63
CA TYR A 17 9.51 -48.09 32.97
C TYR A 17 8.89 -48.26 31.59
N ILE A 18 9.61 -48.91 30.69
CA ILE A 18 9.14 -49.25 29.35
C ILE A 18 9.46 -50.74 29.09
N THR A 19 8.56 -51.42 28.37
CA THR A 19 8.83 -52.74 27.88
C THR A 19 9.42 -52.68 26.47
N THR A 20 10.14 -53.74 26.07
CA THR A 20 10.70 -53.86 24.70
C THR A 20 9.60 -53.76 23.63
N ALA A 21 8.41 -54.32 23.89
CA ALA A 21 7.28 -54.25 23.00
C ALA A 21 6.78 -52.79 22.81
N ILE A 22 6.61 -52.02 23.91
CA ILE A 22 6.21 -50.62 23.85
C ILE A 22 7.29 -49.78 23.12
N LYS A 23 8.56 -50.00 23.42
CA LYS A 23 9.65 -49.31 22.74
C LYS A 23 9.65 -49.56 21.22
N SER A 24 9.37 -50.79 20.80
CA SER A 24 9.22 -51.12 19.37
C SER A 24 8.06 -50.41 18.72
N GLN A 25 6.91 -50.30 19.41
CA GLN A 25 5.74 -49.57 18.90
C GLN A 25 5.99 -48.05 18.86
N GLU A 26 6.61 -47.49 19.89
CA GLU A 26 7.02 -46.07 19.86
C GLU A 26 7.91 -45.73 18.66
N SER A 27 8.92 -46.60 18.38
CA SER A 27 9.78 -46.43 17.22
C SER A 27 9.03 -46.50 15.90
N LYS A 28 8.08 -47.42 15.75
CA LYS A 28 7.21 -47.49 14.56
C LYS A 28 6.34 -46.27 14.39
N ILE A 29 5.72 -45.80 15.48
CA ILE A 29 4.89 -44.57 15.45
C ILE A 29 5.76 -43.35 15.03
N PHE A 30 6.97 -43.24 15.56
CA PHE A 30 7.89 -42.17 15.19
C PHE A 30 8.29 -42.21 13.73
N GLU A 31 8.61 -43.42 13.23
CA GLU A 31 8.96 -43.65 11.82
C GLU A 31 7.78 -43.29 10.89
N ILE A 32 6.57 -43.72 11.24
CA ILE A 32 5.36 -43.39 10.46
C ILE A 32 5.09 -41.88 10.44
N LYS A 33 5.23 -41.21 11.58
CA LYS A 33 5.10 -39.73 11.67
C LYS A 33 6.13 -39.02 10.77
N ASN A 34 7.37 -39.44 10.80
CA ASN A 34 8.41 -38.87 9.95
C ASN A 34 8.14 -39.12 8.45
N ARG A 35 7.69 -40.31 8.09
CA ARG A 35 7.28 -40.61 6.72
C ARG A 35 6.09 -39.80 6.26
N ALA A 36 5.08 -39.59 7.13
CA ALA A 36 3.94 -38.76 6.83
C ALA A 36 4.38 -37.30 6.58
N ALA A 37 5.19 -36.72 7.47
CA ALA A 37 5.71 -35.37 7.32
C ALA A 37 6.54 -35.19 6.03
N SER A 38 7.38 -36.20 5.70
CA SER A 38 8.15 -36.21 4.44
C SER A 38 7.20 -36.22 3.23
N LYS A 39 6.14 -37.04 3.27
CA LYS A 39 5.19 -37.14 2.17
C LYS A 39 4.33 -35.88 2.01
N GLU A 40 3.92 -35.25 3.11
CA GLU A 40 3.27 -33.94 3.10
C GLU A 40 4.16 -32.88 2.42
N TYR A 41 5.45 -32.87 2.75
CA TYR A 41 6.41 -31.94 2.13
C TYR A 41 6.60 -32.20 0.63
N GLU A 42 6.67 -33.46 0.19
CA GLU A 42 6.73 -33.82 -1.23
C GLU A 42 5.50 -33.26 -1.98
N ILE A 43 4.28 -33.53 -1.47
CA ILE A 43 3.04 -33.05 -2.06
C ILE A 43 3.01 -31.51 -2.09
N PHE A 44 3.44 -30.87 -1.02
CA PHE A 44 3.56 -29.40 -0.98
C PHE A 44 4.50 -28.88 -2.08
N CYS A 45 5.64 -29.53 -2.28
CA CYS A 45 6.58 -29.16 -3.34
C CYS A 45 5.99 -29.33 -4.75
N GLU A 46 5.27 -30.42 -4.99
CA GLU A 46 4.56 -30.66 -6.26
C GLU A 46 3.54 -29.56 -6.54
N LEU A 47 2.69 -29.22 -5.56
CA LEU A 47 1.70 -28.13 -5.68
C LEU A 47 2.39 -26.77 -5.92
N ARG A 48 3.49 -26.51 -5.22
CA ARG A 48 4.26 -25.28 -5.41
C ARG A 48 4.80 -25.17 -6.86
N ILE A 49 5.25 -26.27 -7.44
CA ILE A 49 5.72 -26.30 -8.84
C ILE A 49 4.56 -25.99 -9.79
N LEU A 50 3.40 -26.63 -9.62
CA LEU A 50 2.21 -26.36 -10.43
C LEU A 50 1.79 -24.90 -10.40
N VAL A 51 1.77 -24.27 -9.22
CA VAL A 51 1.49 -22.84 -9.07
C VAL A 51 2.59 -21.99 -9.74
N SER A 52 3.84 -22.39 -9.59
CA SER A 52 4.99 -21.70 -10.20
C SER A 52 4.90 -21.63 -11.72
N GLU A 53 4.45 -22.67 -12.38
CA GLU A 53 4.23 -22.69 -13.83
C GLU A 53 3.22 -21.64 -14.29
N LYS A 54 2.24 -21.29 -13.45
CA LYS A 54 1.22 -20.26 -13.72
C LYS A 54 1.58 -18.86 -13.23
N THR A 55 2.76 -18.67 -12.67
CA THR A 55 3.18 -17.41 -12.04
C THR A 55 3.09 -16.21 -13.00
N LYS A 56 3.46 -16.37 -14.27
CA LYS A 56 3.42 -15.27 -15.25
C LYS A 56 1.99 -14.80 -15.50
N GLU A 57 1.06 -15.74 -15.68
CA GLU A 57 -0.36 -15.46 -15.90
C GLU A 57 -0.98 -14.78 -14.67
N ILE A 58 -0.74 -15.34 -13.48
CA ILE A 58 -1.22 -14.80 -12.21
C ILE A 58 -0.70 -13.38 -11.98
N ARG A 59 0.59 -13.12 -12.22
CA ARG A 59 1.18 -11.79 -12.07
C ARG A 59 0.64 -10.78 -13.07
N ALA A 60 0.34 -11.19 -14.30
CA ALA A 60 -0.28 -10.32 -15.31
C ALA A 60 -1.69 -9.89 -14.87
N ILE A 61 -2.50 -10.84 -14.41
CA ILE A 61 -3.85 -10.56 -13.88
C ILE A 61 -3.76 -9.65 -12.65
N ALA A 62 -2.89 -9.97 -11.71
CA ALA A 62 -2.69 -9.17 -10.50
C ALA A 62 -2.29 -7.72 -10.83
N LYS A 63 -1.41 -7.51 -11.83
CA LYS A 63 -1.03 -6.17 -12.28
C LYS A 63 -2.21 -5.40 -12.87
N SER A 64 -3.05 -6.06 -13.67
CA SER A 64 -4.24 -5.44 -14.25
C SER A 64 -5.25 -5.04 -13.18
N ILE A 65 -5.50 -5.92 -12.21
CA ILE A 65 -6.39 -5.64 -11.08
C ILE A 65 -5.85 -4.49 -10.24
N ALA A 66 -4.55 -4.48 -9.91
CA ALA A 66 -3.93 -3.41 -9.14
C ALA A 66 -4.02 -2.05 -9.85
N SER A 67 -3.86 -2.02 -11.19
CA SER A 67 -4.04 -0.79 -11.96
C SER A 67 -5.48 -0.30 -11.92
N LEU A 68 -6.45 -1.20 -12.05
CA LEU A 68 -7.87 -0.86 -11.97
C LEU A 68 -8.26 -0.34 -10.59
N ASP A 69 -7.77 -0.99 -9.55
CA ASP A 69 -8.01 -0.60 -8.15
C ASP A 69 -7.46 0.80 -7.85
N ALA A 70 -6.23 1.08 -8.30
CA ALA A 70 -5.63 2.40 -8.14
C ALA A 70 -6.43 3.49 -8.87
N LEU A 71 -6.85 3.24 -10.13
CA LEU A 71 -7.67 4.20 -10.90
C LEU A 71 -9.04 4.39 -10.28
N LEU A 72 -9.66 3.33 -9.77
CA LEU A 72 -10.93 3.41 -9.05
C LEU A 72 -10.80 4.26 -7.79
N GLY A 73 -9.76 4.05 -6.99
CA GLY A 73 -9.50 4.85 -5.79
C GLY A 73 -9.34 6.34 -6.10
N LEU A 74 -8.58 6.69 -7.15
CA LEU A 74 -8.43 8.08 -7.58
C LEU A 74 -9.76 8.67 -8.08
N ALA A 75 -10.57 7.90 -8.82
CA ALA A 75 -11.86 8.34 -9.32
C ALA A 75 -12.88 8.58 -8.20
N LEU A 76 -12.93 7.69 -7.21
CA LEU A 76 -13.80 7.86 -6.04
C LEU A 76 -13.40 9.09 -5.24
N ALA A 77 -12.11 9.27 -4.96
CA ALA A 77 -11.62 10.46 -4.27
C ALA A 77 -11.97 11.76 -5.03
N ALA A 78 -11.89 11.74 -6.36
CA ALA A 78 -12.25 12.88 -7.19
C ALA A 78 -13.74 13.20 -7.12
N ILE A 79 -14.61 12.20 -7.16
CA ILE A 79 -16.08 12.37 -7.09
C ILE A 79 -16.48 12.88 -5.69
N GLU A 80 -16.00 12.25 -4.64
CA GLU A 80 -16.36 12.58 -3.26
C GLU A 80 -15.90 13.98 -2.86
N ASN A 81 -14.77 14.45 -3.40
CA ASN A 81 -14.20 15.75 -3.03
C ASN A 81 -14.35 16.82 -4.12
N ASN A 82 -15.16 16.58 -5.15
CA ASN A 82 -15.38 17.52 -6.25
C ASN A 82 -14.06 18.01 -6.89
N PHE A 83 -13.16 17.06 -7.22
CA PHE A 83 -11.95 17.38 -7.97
C PHE A 83 -12.24 17.47 -9.46
N ILE A 84 -11.47 18.27 -10.19
CA ILE A 84 -11.60 18.44 -11.63
C ILE A 84 -10.39 17.86 -12.37
N GLN A 85 -10.59 17.53 -13.63
CA GLN A 85 -9.49 17.09 -14.52
C GLN A 85 -8.62 18.30 -14.91
N PRO A 86 -7.32 18.32 -14.55
CA PRO A 86 -6.43 19.40 -14.95
C PRO A 86 -6.07 19.28 -16.44
N LYS A 87 -5.83 20.42 -17.08
CA LYS A 87 -5.17 20.47 -18.39
C LYS A 87 -3.66 20.33 -18.18
N MET A 88 -3.07 19.27 -18.71
CA MET A 88 -1.62 19.04 -18.58
C MET A 88 -0.87 19.71 -19.74
N ILE A 89 0.22 20.42 -19.45
CA ILE A 89 1.13 21.01 -20.42
C ILE A 89 2.49 20.31 -20.32
N PRO A 90 3.05 19.76 -21.41
CA PRO A 90 4.38 19.16 -21.38
C PRO A 90 5.47 20.17 -21.00
N ILE A 91 6.51 19.70 -20.30
CA ILE A 91 7.59 20.55 -19.79
C ILE A 91 8.40 21.21 -20.93
N ASP A 92 8.50 20.57 -22.08
CA ASP A 92 9.18 21.00 -23.28
C ASP A 92 8.37 21.99 -24.14
N ASP A 93 7.10 22.20 -23.82
CA ASP A 93 6.30 23.25 -24.45
C ASP A 93 6.74 24.63 -23.96
N MET A 94 7.60 25.28 -24.76
CA MET A 94 8.20 26.58 -24.44
C MET A 94 7.22 27.73 -24.63
N ASP A 95 6.18 27.55 -25.43
CA ASP A 95 5.18 28.60 -25.71
C ASP A 95 4.19 28.76 -24.58
N LEU A 96 3.85 27.68 -23.92
CA LEU A 96 2.91 27.62 -22.80
C LEU A 96 3.64 27.38 -21.45
N ASN A 97 4.50 28.31 -21.06
CA ASN A 97 5.10 28.25 -19.72
C ASN A 97 4.10 28.77 -18.67
N LEU A 98 3.06 27.99 -18.41
CA LEU A 98 1.93 28.36 -17.57
C LEU A 98 1.58 27.21 -16.61
N THR A 99 1.55 27.54 -15.32
CA THR A 99 0.83 26.77 -14.31
C THR A 99 -0.19 27.71 -13.68
N GLN A 100 -1.46 27.39 -13.85
CA GLN A 100 -2.57 28.19 -13.34
C GLN A 100 -3.58 27.28 -12.63
N VAL A 101 -3.97 27.67 -11.43
CA VAL A 101 -5.01 27.01 -10.65
C VAL A 101 -6.00 28.09 -10.20
N GLN A 102 -7.27 27.88 -10.48
CA GLN A 102 -8.35 28.73 -10.03
C GLN A 102 -9.11 28.05 -8.91
N GLU A 103 -9.41 28.80 -7.86
CA GLU A 103 -10.09 28.30 -6.65
C GLU A 103 -9.48 27.01 -6.12
N GLY A 104 -8.15 26.96 -6.07
CA GLY A 104 -7.42 25.81 -5.52
C GLY A 104 -7.76 25.59 -4.05
N ARG A 105 -7.93 24.34 -3.66
CA ARG A 105 -8.31 23.93 -2.31
C ARG A 105 -7.27 23.02 -1.71
N ASN A 106 -7.26 22.88 -0.39
CA ASN A 106 -6.43 21.91 0.31
C ASN A 106 -7.34 20.85 0.94
N PRO A 107 -7.49 19.67 0.31
CA PRO A 107 -8.44 18.65 0.75
C PRO A 107 -8.16 18.12 2.16
N ILE A 108 -6.90 18.14 2.60
CA ILE A 108 -6.54 17.71 3.96
C ILE A 108 -7.07 18.72 4.99
N VAL A 109 -6.95 20.01 4.69
CA VAL A 109 -7.44 21.05 5.58
C VAL A 109 -8.96 21.14 5.55
N GLU A 110 -9.57 20.97 4.37
CA GLU A 110 -11.04 20.93 4.22
C GLU A 110 -11.68 19.85 5.09
N GLN A 111 -11.08 18.65 5.14
CA GLN A 111 -11.58 17.56 5.99
C GLN A 111 -11.48 17.83 7.50
N LEU A 112 -10.61 18.75 7.92
CA LEU A 112 -10.43 19.13 9.31
C LEU A 112 -11.28 20.36 9.72
N LEU A 113 -11.84 21.05 8.74
CA LEU A 113 -12.71 22.22 8.97
C LEU A 113 -14.18 21.81 8.83
N ASP A 114 -15.05 22.52 9.51
CA ASP A 114 -16.48 22.41 9.27
C ASP A 114 -16.81 22.85 7.83
N GLU A 115 -17.92 22.38 7.29
CA GLU A 115 -18.37 22.68 5.93
C GLU A 115 -18.30 24.20 5.62
N ASN A 116 -17.78 24.52 4.44
CA ASN A 116 -17.66 25.89 3.90
C ASN A 116 -16.73 26.88 4.63
N LYS A 117 -15.79 26.41 5.44
CA LYS A 117 -14.81 27.30 6.09
C LYS A 117 -13.49 27.46 5.35
N PHE A 118 -13.19 26.60 4.37
CA PHE A 118 -11.97 26.74 3.57
C PHE A 118 -12.18 27.84 2.50
N ILE A 119 -11.24 28.79 2.43
CA ILE A 119 -11.24 29.84 1.41
C ILE A 119 -10.32 29.39 0.27
N PRO A 120 -10.85 29.13 -0.94
CA PRO A 120 -10.04 28.75 -2.10
C PRO A 120 -9.06 29.85 -2.51
N ASN A 121 -7.98 29.47 -3.18
CA ASN A 121 -6.94 30.41 -3.60
C ASN A 121 -6.56 30.22 -5.06
N ASP A 122 -6.30 31.33 -5.76
CA ASP A 122 -5.78 31.35 -7.11
C ASP A 122 -4.25 31.33 -7.14
N ILE A 123 -3.70 30.64 -8.12
CA ILE A 123 -2.26 30.51 -8.32
C ILE A 123 -1.95 30.69 -9.80
N VAL A 124 -1.00 31.55 -10.12
CA VAL A 124 -0.54 31.77 -11.50
C VAL A 124 0.98 31.85 -11.52
N PHE A 125 1.59 30.93 -12.26
CA PHE A 125 2.99 31.03 -12.67
C PHE A 125 3.05 31.07 -14.20
N ASN A 126 3.77 32.06 -14.73
CA ASN A 126 3.95 32.24 -16.17
C ASN A 126 5.34 32.81 -16.49
N LYS A 127 5.63 33.09 -17.77
CA LYS A 127 6.92 33.64 -18.20
C LYS A 127 7.28 34.96 -17.49
N ASN A 128 6.30 35.76 -17.13
CA ASN A 128 6.49 37.07 -16.51
C ASN A 128 6.46 37.01 -14.98
N GLN A 129 5.89 35.95 -14.42
CA GLN A 129 5.71 35.73 -12.98
C GLN A 129 6.17 34.33 -12.62
N SER A 130 7.49 34.15 -12.51
CA SER A 130 8.12 32.86 -12.15
C SER A 130 8.41 32.70 -10.66
N LEU A 131 8.28 33.79 -9.90
CA LEU A 131 8.55 33.82 -8.46
C LEU A 131 7.45 34.58 -7.73
N ILE A 132 6.95 33.98 -6.66
CA ILE A 132 5.99 34.59 -5.74
C ILE A 132 6.63 34.65 -4.34
N ILE A 133 6.69 35.83 -3.76
CA ILE A 133 7.14 36.02 -2.37
C ILE A 133 5.91 36.14 -1.49
N LEU A 134 5.72 35.16 -0.62
CA LEU A 134 4.57 35.07 0.28
C LEU A 134 4.94 35.58 1.69
N THR A 135 4.37 36.70 2.09
CA THR A 135 4.62 37.32 3.40
C THR A 135 3.32 37.39 4.22
N GLY A 136 3.45 37.56 5.52
CA GLY A 136 2.30 37.70 6.43
C GLY A 136 2.61 37.22 7.84
N PRO A 137 1.74 37.49 8.82
CA PRO A 137 1.94 37.10 10.22
C PRO A 137 1.91 35.56 10.40
N ASN A 138 2.29 35.10 11.59
CA ASN A 138 2.14 33.70 11.95
C ASN A 138 0.66 33.31 11.96
N ALA A 139 0.38 32.04 11.65
CA ALA A 139 -0.98 31.51 11.54
C ALA A 139 -1.88 32.13 10.43
N SER A 140 -1.33 32.90 9.48
CA SER A 140 -2.09 33.48 8.36
C SER A 140 -2.32 32.54 7.18
N GLY A 141 -2.00 31.27 7.30
CA GLY A 141 -2.23 30.27 6.24
C GLY A 141 -1.11 30.11 5.20
N LYS A 142 0.02 30.84 5.30
CA LYS A 142 1.13 30.75 4.33
C LYS A 142 1.61 29.33 4.04
N SER A 143 1.85 28.55 5.09
CA SER A 143 2.30 27.16 4.96
C SER A 143 1.21 26.25 4.37
N CYS A 144 -0.06 26.53 4.64
CA CYS A 144 -1.18 25.83 4.05
C CYS A 144 -1.23 26.09 2.53
N PHE A 145 -1.08 27.36 2.12
CA PHE A 145 -1.05 27.76 0.71
C PHE A 145 0.10 27.10 -0.07
N ILE A 146 1.32 27.12 0.48
CA ILE A 146 2.48 26.48 -0.19
C ILE A 146 2.27 24.96 -0.33
N ARG A 147 1.77 24.30 0.72
CA ARG A 147 1.48 22.85 0.69
C ARG A 147 0.35 22.53 -0.29
N GLN A 148 -0.66 23.39 -0.40
CA GLN A 148 -1.75 23.26 -1.37
C GLN A 148 -1.21 23.23 -2.81
N ILE A 149 -0.31 24.16 -3.16
CA ILE A 149 0.33 24.19 -4.49
C ILE A 149 1.07 22.90 -4.78
N GLY A 150 1.91 22.46 -3.83
CA GLY A 150 2.66 21.21 -3.97
C GLY A 150 1.77 19.98 -4.10
N LEU A 151 0.69 19.91 -3.32
CA LEU A 151 -0.28 18.82 -3.38
C LEU A 151 -0.99 18.75 -4.72
N ILE A 152 -1.49 19.87 -5.23
CA ILE A 152 -2.14 19.97 -6.54
C ILE A 152 -1.20 19.52 -7.66
N GLN A 153 0.07 19.96 -7.61
CA GLN A 153 1.09 19.56 -8.59
C GLN A 153 1.34 18.04 -8.55
N ILE A 154 1.49 17.46 -7.36
CA ILE A 154 1.71 16.02 -7.18
C ILE A 154 0.50 15.22 -7.67
N LEU A 155 -0.72 15.61 -7.30
CA LEU A 155 -1.94 14.96 -7.76
C LEU A 155 -2.03 14.95 -9.28
N ALA A 156 -1.79 16.09 -9.93
CA ALA A 156 -1.78 16.19 -11.38
C ALA A 156 -0.73 15.27 -12.03
N GLN A 157 0.50 15.27 -11.51
CA GLN A 157 1.59 14.43 -12.03
C GLN A 157 1.37 12.93 -11.85
N THR A 158 0.62 12.52 -10.83
CA THR A 158 0.23 11.11 -10.64
C THR A 158 -0.94 10.69 -11.51
N GLY A 159 -1.51 11.59 -12.30
CA GLY A 159 -2.67 11.33 -13.16
C GLY A 159 -4.00 11.41 -12.44
N SER A 160 -4.04 11.99 -11.24
CA SER A 160 -5.26 12.25 -10.50
C SER A 160 -5.96 13.53 -10.97
N PHE A 161 -7.24 13.65 -10.64
CA PHE A 161 -7.95 14.93 -10.65
C PHE A 161 -7.45 15.80 -9.48
N VAL A 162 -7.69 17.11 -9.56
CA VAL A 162 -7.14 18.09 -8.63
C VAL A 162 -8.24 18.94 -7.94
N PRO A 163 -8.04 19.36 -6.69
CA PRO A 163 -8.99 20.16 -5.93
C PRO A 163 -8.97 21.62 -6.37
N ALA A 164 -9.67 21.94 -7.45
CA ALA A 164 -9.76 23.28 -8.03
C ALA A 164 -11.07 23.44 -8.83
N SER A 165 -11.43 24.66 -9.21
CA SER A 165 -12.49 24.88 -10.20
C SER A 165 -11.97 24.83 -11.64
N ASN A 166 -10.70 25.22 -11.84
CA ASN A 166 -9.99 25.08 -13.11
C ASN A 166 -8.49 24.94 -12.84
N ALA A 167 -7.80 24.09 -13.61
CA ALA A 167 -6.35 23.94 -13.48
C ALA A 167 -5.68 23.65 -14.81
N THR A 168 -4.61 24.39 -15.07
CA THR A 168 -3.66 24.14 -16.15
C THR A 168 -2.29 23.98 -15.53
N ILE A 169 -1.64 22.83 -15.70
CA ILE A 169 -0.45 22.46 -14.94
C ILE A 169 0.65 22.00 -15.90
N LYS A 170 1.82 22.61 -15.75
CA LYS A 170 3.02 22.24 -16.51
C LYS A 170 3.76 21.11 -15.79
N VAL A 171 4.10 20.05 -16.51
CA VAL A 171 4.81 18.84 -16.05
C VAL A 171 5.90 18.46 -17.00
#